data_ec846047c7e69e548bb75db66224d082
#
_entry.id   ec846047c7e69e548bb75db66224d082
#
_cell.length_a   1.000
_cell.length_b   1.000
_cell.length_c   1.000
_cell.angle_alpha   90.00
_cell.angle_beta   90.00
_cell.angle_gamma   90.00
#
_symmetry.space_group_name_H-M   'P 1'
#
loop_
_entity.id
_entity.type
_entity.pdbx_description
1 polymer ?
#
loop_
_entity_poly.entity_id
_entity_poly.type
_entity_poly.pdbx_seq_one_letter_code
_entity_poly.pdbx_strand_id
1 'polypeptide(L)'
;AQAVKIMTEYILPERIPAVSLIWSSEPDKSQHDQPVGSDLSNAAVKEADEQFGILMEWLSQSGWAADTNVIVISDHGYSTIITTVNVEALVREAGFPPSGEPGGVAVANNGGAALFYITDGDPDTAERLAVWLMGQEWCGTVTASDAVGEIPAPLPASVVGNQGPRGPEITMPFRWSPDPNRPGYQGKEFSTGGVPAGVSMAP
;
A
#
# COMPACT_ATOMS: atom_id res chain seq x y z
N ALA A 1 12.30 -19.51 0.58
CA ALA A 1 13.24 -20.60 0.92
C ALA A 1 14.71 -20.21 0.67
N GLN A 2 15.11 -19.84 -0.55
CA GLN A 2 16.54 -19.63 -0.88
C GLN A 2 17.20 -18.50 -0.08
N ALA A 3 16.50 -17.38 0.16
CA ALA A 3 17.05 -16.25 0.93
C ALA A 3 17.39 -16.64 2.38
N VAL A 4 16.50 -17.39 3.03
CA VAL A 4 16.72 -17.89 4.40
C VAL A 4 17.90 -18.86 4.43
N LYS A 5 18.00 -19.78 3.47
CA LYS A 5 19.14 -20.70 3.33
C LYS A 5 20.47 -19.95 3.21
N ILE A 6 20.56 -18.95 2.32
CA ILE A 6 21.76 -18.13 2.18
C ILE A 6 22.06 -17.38 3.48
N MET A 7 21.06 -16.87 4.15
CA MET A 7 21.23 -16.16 5.42
C MET A 7 21.82 -17.07 6.49
N THR A 8 21.25 -18.26 6.69
CA THR A 8 21.63 -19.18 7.79
C THR A 8 22.88 -20.00 7.51
N GLU A 9 23.15 -20.36 6.24
CA GLU A 9 24.31 -21.19 5.88
C GLU A 9 25.56 -20.39 5.54
N TYR A 10 25.43 -19.11 5.17
CA TYR A 10 26.55 -18.31 4.71
C TYR A 10 26.67 -16.94 5.38
N ILE A 11 25.62 -16.09 5.33
CA ILE A 11 25.75 -14.70 5.77
C ILE A 11 25.97 -14.61 7.28
N LEU A 12 25.08 -15.21 8.07
CA LEU A 12 25.20 -15.14 9.53
C LEU A 12 26.48 -15.81 10.04
N PRO A 13 26.84 -17.07 9.67
CA PRO A 13 28.01 -17.72 10.22
C PRO A 13 29.35 -17.14 9.71
N GLU A 14 29.42 -16.71 8.44
CA GLU A 14 30.68 -16.31 7.83
C GLU A 14 30.94 -14.80 7.90
N ARG A 15 29.91 -13.97 7.93
CA ARG A 15 30.03 -12.51 7.87
C ARG A 15 29.74 -11.82 9.21
N ILE A 16 29.02 -12.45 10.10
CA ILE A 16 28.67 -11.95 11.44
C ILE A 16 28.21 -10.48 11.40
N PRO A 17 27.21 -10.13 10.57
CA PRO A 17 26.78 -8.76 10.40
C PRO A 17 26.07 -8.23 11.62
N ALA A 18 26.28 -6.94 11.96
CA ALA A 18 25.57 -6.28 13.05
C ALA A 18 24.06 -6.07 12.72
N VAL A 19 23.72 -5.96 11.43
CA VAL A 19 22.35 -5.83 10.93
C VAL A 19 22.17 -6.70 9.70
N SER A 20 21.10 -7.46 9.65
CA SER A 20 20.70 -8.27 8.50
C SER A 20 19.27 -7.97 8.12
N LEU A 21 18.96 -7.95 6.83
CA LEU A 21 17.62 -7.79 6.28
C LEU A 21 17.31 -8.92 5.31
N ILE A 22 16.16 -9.56 5.49
CA ILE A 22 15.59 -10.49 4.50
C ILE A 22 14.31 -9.85 3.98
N TRP A 23 14.22 -9.68 2.66
CA TRP A 23 13.00 -9.29 1.97
C TRP A 23 12.38 -10.52 1.32
N SER A 24 11.16 -10.86 1.71
CA SER A 24 10.38 -11.94 1.09
C SER A 24 9.38 -11.35 0.10
N SER A 25 9.35 -11.87 -1.12
CA SER A 25 8.34 -11.50 -2.12
C SER A 25 7.04 -12.30 -1.98
N GLU A 26 7.02 -13.28 -1.09
CA GLU A 26 5.80 -13.98 -0.65
C GLU A 26 5.50 -13.58 0.80
N PRO A 27 4.24 -13.41 1.17
CA PRO A 27 2.98 -13.75 0.45
C PRO A 27 2.47 -12.69 -0.55
N ASP A 28 3.18 -11.59 -0.77
CA ASP A 28 2.79 -10.46 -1.62
C ASP A 28 2.35 -10.91 -3.02
N LYS A 29 3.23 -11.63 -3.73
CA LYS A 29 2.96 -12.08 -5.10
C LYS A 29 1.70 -12.94 -5.19
N SER A 30 1.54 -13.90 -4.27
CA SER A 30 0.37 -14.78 -4.25
C SER A 30 -0.92 -14.04 -3.92
N GLN A 31 -0.84 -12.98 -3.10
CA GLN A 31 -1.97 -12.13 -2.73
C GLN A 31 -2.35 -11.12 -3.82
N HIS A 32 -1.43 -10.80 -4.73
CA HIS A 32 -1.76 -10.09 -5.97
C HIS A 32 -2.52 -10.97 -6.96
N ASP A 33 -2.19 -12.27 -7.02
CA ASP A 33 -2.79 -13.20 -8.00
C ASP A 33 -4.15 -13.74 -7.55
N GLN A 34 -4.39 -13.85 -6.24
CA GLN A 34 -5.60 -14.46 -5.67
C GLN A 34 -6.10 -13.67 -4.45
N PRO A 35 -7.42 -13.68 -4.21
CA PRO A 35 -8.01 -12.95 -3.08
C PRO A 35 -7.41 -13.38 -1.73
N VAL A 36 -7.40 -12.43 -0.79
CA VAL A 36 -7.06 -12.71 0.62
C VAL A 36 -7.91 -13.86 1.15
N GLY A 37 -7.24 -14.84 1.79
CA GLY A 37 -7.89 -16.02 2.33
C GLY A 37 -8.15 -17.16 1.33
N SER A 38 -7.72 -17.01 0.07
CA SER A 38 -7.69 -18.12 -0.88
C SER A 38 -6.67 -19.19 -0.46
N ASP A 39 -6.79 -20.40 -1.00
CA ASP A 39 -5.86 -21.50 -0.72
C ASP A 39 -4.42 -21.12 -1.07
N LEU A 40 -4.22 -20.42 -2.21
CA LEU A 40 -2.89 -19.95 -2.63
C LEU A 40 -2.33 -18.91 -1.66
N SER A 41 -3.13 -17.90 -1.29
CA SER A 41 -2.74 -16.86 -0.33
C SER A 41 -2.37 -17.47 1.03
N ASN A 42 -3.21 -18.38 1.54
CA ASN A 42 -2.96 -19.06 2.82
C ASN A 42 -1.72 -19.96 2.77
N ALA A 43 -1.49 -20.65 1.66
CA ALA A 43 -0.30 -21.48 1.48
C ALA A 43 0.98 -20.63 1.45
N ALA A 44 0.95 -19.45 0.80
CA ALA A 44 2.08 -18.53 0.75
C ALA A 44 2.41 -17.94 2.14
N VAL A 45 1.40 -17.56 2.93
CA VAL A 45 1.60 -17.11 4.32
C VAL A 45 2.23 -18.23 5.16
N LYS A 46 1.72 -19.46 5.02
CA LYS A 46 2.27 -20.60 5.75
C LYS A 46 3.72 -20.89 5.35
N GLU A 47 4.06 -20.84 4.06
CA GLU A 47 5.45 -20.99 3.63
C GLU A 47 6.36 -19.90 4.20
N ALA A 48 5.90 -18.65 4.24
CA ALA A 48 6.67 -17.55 4.84
C ALA A 48 6.93 -17.80 6.34
N ASP A 49 5.93 -18.28 7.08
CA ASP A 49 6.05 -18.64 8.50
C ASP A 49 7.01 -19.82 8.70
N GLU A 50 6.95 -20.86 7.87
CA GLU A 50 7.89 -21.98 7.90
C GLU A 50 9.34 -21.51 7.68
N GLN A 51 9.57 -20.59 6.73
CA GLN A 51 10.90 -20.03 6.49
C GLN A 51 11.37 -19.17 7.68
N PHE A 52 10.49 -18.43 8.31
CA PHE A 52 10.80 -17.71 9.54
C PHE A 52 11.14 -18.68 10.68
N GLY A 53 10.43 -19.79 10.81
CA GLY A 53 10.71 -20.85 11.79
C GLY A 53 12.14 -21.40 11.64
N ILE A 54 12.61 -21.65 10.39
CA ILE A 54 13.98 -22.10 10.11
C ILE A 54 15.02 -21.09 10.62
N LEU A 55 14.79 -19.79 10.40
CA LEU A 55 15.68 -18.74 10.91
C LEU A 55 15.73 -18.71 12.42
N MET A 56 14.58 -18.80 13.09
CA MET A 56 14.49 -18.80 14.55
C MET A 56 15.15 -20.04 15.17
N GLU A 57 14.99 -21.20 14.55
CA GLU A 57 15.68 -22.43 14.98
C GLU A 57 17.20 -22.29 14.85
N TRP A 58 17.68 -21.74 13.72
CA TRP A 58 19.12 -21.49 13.54
C TRP A 58 19.66 -20.54 14.63
N LEU A 59 18.99 -19.43 14.92
CA LEU A 59 19.39 -18.49 15.98
C LEU A 59 19.48 -19.18 17.35
N SER A 60 18.51 -20.04 17.65
CA SER A 60 18.50 -20.82 18.91
C SER A 60 19.68 -21.80 18.99
N GLN A 61 19.93 -22.53 17.92
CA GLN A 61 21.01 -23.56 17.87
C GLN A 61 22.41 -22.95 17.82
N SER A 62 22.58 -21.80 17.22
CA SER A 62 23.87 -21.08 17.13
C SER A 62 24.27 -20.39 18.44
N GLY A 63 23.34 -20.26 19.41
CA GLY A 63 23.54 -19.54 20.65
C GLY A 63 23.41 -18.03 20.54
N TRP A 64 23.03 -17.51 19.37
CA TRP A 64 22.90 -16.05 19.13
C TRP A 64 21.54 -15.47 19.55
N ALA A 65 20.59 -16.30 19.91
CA ALA A 65 19.22 -15.85 20.23
C ALA A 65 19.19 -14.82 21.39
N ALA A 66 20.11 -14.92 22.36
CA ALA A 66 20.18 -14.00 23.49
C ALA A 66 20.67 -12.60 23.13
N ASP A 67 21.47 -12.48 22.06
CA ASP A 67 22.12 -11.24 21.63
C ASP A 67 21.54 -10.69 20.32
N THR A 68 20.44 -11.27 19.82
CA THR A 68 19.82 -10.89 18.55
C THR A 68 18.38 -10.43 18.75
N ASN A 69 18.11 -9.21 18.31
CA ASN A 69 16.73 -8.73 18.17
C ASN A 69 16.21 -9.11 16.78
N VAL A 70 15.06 -9.75 16.73
CA VAL A 70 14.37 -10.09 15.49
C VAL A 70 13.13 -9.21 15.33
N ILE A 71 13.02 -8.52 14.20
CA ILE A 71 11.92 -7.62 13.89
C ILE A 71 11.25 -8.14 12.61
N VAL A 72 9.97 -8.46 12.70
CA VAL A 72 9.14 -8.85 11.55
C VAL A 72 8.24 -7.67 11.21
N ILE A 73 8.32 -7.21 9.97
CA ILE A 73 7.55 -6.06 9.47
C ILE A 73 6.96 -6.36 8.11
N SER A 74 5.95 -5.62 7.73
CA SER A 74 5.38 -5.58 6.39
C SER A 74 5.33 -4.13 5.90
N ASP A 75 5.52 -3.92 4.62
CA ASP A 75 5.39 -2.60 3.98
C ASP A 75 3.93 -2.20 3.77
N HIS A 76 3.03 -3.16 3.56
CA HIS A 76 1.58 -2.98 3.49
C HIS A 76 0.83 -4.28 3.80
N GLY A 77 -0.48 -4.18 3.89
CA GLY A 77 -1.41 -5.30 3.95
C GLY A 77 -2.16 -5.46 2.63
N TYR A 78 -3.24 -6.27 2.65
CA TYR A 78 -4.09 -6.53 1.51
C TYR A 78 -5.57 -6.41 1.85
N SER A 79 -6.33 -5.85 0.90
CA SER A 79 -7.80 -5.92 0.85
C SER A 79 -8.24 -6.52 -0.48
N THR A 80 -9.46 -7.05 -0.52
CA THR A 80 -10.01 -7.58 -1.76
C THR A 80 -10.51 -6.43 -2.65
N ILE A 81 -10.00 -6.36 -3.87
CA ILE A 81 -10.37 -5.30 -4.81
C ILE A 81 -11.77 -5.57 -5.38
N ILE A 82 -12.67 -4.59 -5.26
CA ILE A 82 -14.01 -4.61 -5.84
C ILE A 82 -13.92 -4.33 -7.34
N THR A 83 -13.26 -3.22 -7.68
CA THR A 83 -13.03 -2.77 -9.06
C THR A 83 -11.86 -1.79 -9.09
N THR A 84 -11.28 -1.61 -10.28
CA THR A 84 -10.24 -0.62 -10.51
C THR A 84 -10.83 0.71 -10.96
N VAL A 85 -10.22 1.81 -10.52
CA VAL A 85 -10.61 3.19 -10.84
C VAL A 85 -9.47 3.88 -11.55
N ASN A 86 -9.70 4.37 -12.76
CA ASN A 86 -8.73 5.22 -13.45
C ASN A 86 -8.89 6.67 -12.98
N VAL A 87 -8.29 6.96 -11.81
CA VAL A 87 -8.41 8.26 -11.15
C VAL A 87 -7.92 9.40 -12.04
N GLU A 88 -6.81 9.19 -12.77
CA GLU A 88 -6.27 10.23 -13.65
C GLU A 88 -7.25 10.61 -14.76
N ALA A 89 -7.87 9.63 -15.42
CA ALA A 89 -8.88 9.90 -16.43
C ALA A 89 -10.07 10.67 -15.86
N LEU A 90 -10.59 10.26 -14.71
CA LEU A 90 -11.72 10.91 -14.05
C LEU A 90 -11.40 12.35 -13.62
N VAL A 91 -10.20 12.61 -13.13
CA VAL A 91 -9.72 13.98 -12.80
C VAL A 91 -9.71 14.85 -14.07
N ARG A 92 -9.24 14.33 -15.21
CA ARG A 92 -9.28 15.04 -16.49
C ARG A 92 -10.71 15.30 -16.97
N GLU A 93 -11.58 14.30 -16.89
CA GLU A 93 -13.00 14.42 -17.27
C GLU A 93 -13.74 15.44 -16.38
N ALA A 94 -13.35 15.58 -15.13
CA ALA A 94 -13.86 16.60 -14.22
C ALA A 94 -13.36 18.02 -14.50
N GLY A 95 -12.47 18.19 -15.50
CA GLY A 95 -12.01 19.48 -15.98
C GLY A 95 -10.78 20.04 -15.25
N PHE A 96 -10.04 19.21 -14.49
CA PHE A 96 -8.76 19.62 -13.92
C PHE A 96 -7.66 19.55 -15.00
N PRO A 97 -6.87 20.63 -15.20
CA PRO A 97 -5.80 20.66 -16.18
C PRO A 97 -4.70 19.61 -15.91
N PRO A 98 -3.93 19.19 -16.92
CA PRO A 98 -2.78 18.33 -16.70
C PRO A 98 -1.67 19.04 -15.93
N SER A 99 -0.82 18.26 -15.28
CA SER A 99 0.36 18.76 -14.57
C SER A 99 1.23 19.64 -15.49
N GLY A 100 1.74 20.74 -14.94
CA GLY A 100 2.54 21.74 -15.66
C GLY A 100 1.73 22.90 -16.24
N GLU A 101 0.42 22.79 -16.31
CA GLU A 101 -0.47 23.93 -16.58
C GLU A 101 -0.87 24.63 -15.28
N PRO A 102 -1.28 25.93 -15.33
CA PRO A 102 -1.78 26.62 -14.12
C PRO A 102 -2.95 25.86 -13.48
N GLY A 103 -2.85 25.55 -12.19
CA GLY A 103 -3.82 24.72 -11.46
C GLY A 103 -3.89 23.27 -11.94
N GLY A 104 -2.84 22.80 -12.64
CA GLY A 104 -2.76 21.42 -13.17
C GLY A 104 -2.55 20.40 -12.07
N VAL A 105 -3.10 19.19 -12.24
CA VAL A 105 -3.06 18.11 -11.27
C VAL A 105 -2.30 16.92 -11.82
N ALA A 106 -1.24 16.49 -11.14
CA ALA A 106 -0.62 15.18 -11.35
C ALA A 106 -1.23 14.17 -10.39
N VAL A 107 -1.54 12.98 -10.89
CA VAL A 107 -2.06 11.87 -10.07
C VAL A 107 -0.99 10.78 -9.99
N ALA A 108 -0.54 10.48 -8.77
CA ALA A 108 0.34 9.35 -8.51
C ALA A 108 -0.48 8.21 -7.88
N ASN A 109 -0.65 7.14 -8.65
CA ASN A 109 -1.39 5.97 -8.21
C ASN A 109 -0.54 5.14 -7.25
N ASN A 110 -1.14 4.69 -6.15
CA ASN A 110 -0.50 3.88 -5.12
C ASN A 110 -1.42 2.74 -4.62
N GLY A 111 -1.91 1.91 -5.57
CA GLY A 111 -2.79 0.77 -5.24
C GLY A 111 -4.07 1.22 -4.51
N GLY A 112 -4.10 1.04 -3.20
CA GLY A 112 -5.23 1.41 -2.32
C GLY A 112 -5.37 2.91 -2.05
N ALA A 113 -4.55 3.78 -2.67
CA ALA A 113 -4.60 5.23 -2.53
C ALA A 113 -4.21 5.94 -3.82
N ALA A 114 -4.55 7.23 -3.91
CA ALA A 114 -4.06 8.15 -4.92
C ALA A 114 -3.51 9.41 -4.24
N LEU A 115 -2.39 9.90 -4.76
CA LEU A 115 -1.71 11.11 -4.32
C LEU A 115 -1.86 12.17 -5.43
N PHE A 116 -2.15 13.40 -5.04
CA PHE A 116 -2.40 14.48 -5.98
C PHE A 116 -1.41 15.61 -5.72
N TYR A 117 -0.69 15.96 -6.77
CA TYR A 117 0.26 17.07 -6.77
C TYR A 117 -0.29 18.19 -7.64
N ILE A 118 -0.41 19.39 -7.08
CA ILE A 118 -1.01 20.54 -7.74
C ILE A 118 0.08 21.49 -8.19
N THR A 119 0.08 21.86 -9.47
CA THR A 119 1.04 22.81 -10.02
C THR A 119 0.95 24.13 -9.23
N ASP A 120 2.11 24.62 -8.76
CA ASP A 120 2.27 25.83 -7.94
C ASP A 120 1.55 25.79 -6.59
N GLY A 121 1.05 24.61 -6.15
CA GLY A 121 0.35 24.47 -4.88
C GLY A 121 -0.91 25.33 -4.79
N ASP A 122 -1.62 25.52 -5.91
CA ASP A 122 -2.79 26.41 -6.01
C ASP A 122 -3.93 25.99 -5.04
N PRO A 123 -4.25 26.81 -4.02
CA PRO A 123 -5.23 26.44 -3.01
C PRO A 123 -6.66 26.35 -3.56
N ASP A 124 -7.02 27.14 -4.56
CA ASP A 124 -8.36 27.09 -5.16
C ASP A 124 -8.57 25.78 -5.91
N THR A 125 -7.54 25.29 -6.58
CA THR A 125 -7.56 23.96 -7.23
C THR A 125 -7.59 22.84 -6.18
N ALA A 126 -6.83 22.97 -5.08
CA ALA A 126 -6.83 22.00 -4.00
C ALA A 126 -8.21 21.87 -3.36
N GLU A 127 -8.90 22.97 -3.07
CA GLU A 127 -10.25 22.96 -2.53
C GLU A 127 -11.26 22.31 -3.50
N ARG A 128 -11.26 22.73 -4.76
CA ARG A 128 -12.15 22.16 -5.78
C ARG A 128 -11.92 20.66 -5.97
N LEU A 129 -10.66 20.22 -5.99
CA LEU A 129 -10.29 18.82 -6.12
C LEU A 129 -10.74 18.01 -4.91
N ALA A 130 -10.50 18.51 -3.69
CA ALA A 130 -10.94 17.85 -2.46
C ALA A 130 -12.46 17.68 -2.42
N VAL A 131 -13.21 18.72 -2.74
CA VAL A 131 -14.70 18.67 -2.80
C VAL A 131 -15.16 17.67 -3.85
N TRP A 132 -14.57 17.67 -5.03
CA TRP A 132 -14.91 16.73 -6.10
C TRP A 132 -14.61 15.28 -5.69
N LEU A 133 -13.43 15.02 -5.10
CA LEU A 133 -13.05 13.67 -4.62
C LEU A 133 -14.04 13.16 -3.58
N MET A 134 -14.39 13.97 -2.58
CA MET A 134 -15.34 13.59 -1.53
C MET A 134 -16.74 13.29 -2.06
N GLY A 135 -17.10 13.74 -3.24
CA GLY A 135 -18.33 13.40 -3.94
C GLY A 135 -18.32 12.05 -4.66
N GLN A 136 -17.17 11.36 -4.75
CA GLN A 136 -17.05 10.11 -5.47
C GLN A 136 -17.36 8.90 -4.57
N GLU A 137 -18.08 7.90 -5.11
CA GLU A 137 -18.45 6.70 -4.36
C GLU A 137 -17.25 5.85 -3.90
N TRP A 138 -16.17 5.91 -4.66
CA TRP A 138 -14.91 5.19 -4.40
C TRP A 138 -13.95 5.95 -3.49
N CYS A 139 -14.26 7.19 -3.15
CA CYS A 139 -13.42 8.03 -2.29
C CYS A 139 -13.53 7.61 -0.83
N GLY A 140 -12.39 7.47 -0.17
CA GLY A 140 -12.29 7.32 1.29
C GLY A 140 -12.07 8.67 1.98
N THR A 141 -11.24 8.68 3.02
CA THR A 141 -10.91 9.90 3.76
C THR A 141 -9.91 10.74 2.97
N VAL A 142 -10.25 11.98 2.68
CA VAL A 142 -9.34 12.93 2.03
C VAL A 142 -8.50 13.65 3.08
N THR A 143 -7.19 13.75 2.86
CA THR A 143 -6.28 14.58 3.65
C THR A 143 -5.65 15.65 2.77
N ALA A 144 -5.48 16.85 3.31
CA ALA A 144 -4.86 17.97 2.61
C ALA A 144 -3.61 18.46 3.36
N SER A 145 -2.58 18.84 2.60
CA SER A 145 -1.36 19.43 3.12
C SER A 145 -1.64 20.83 3.66
N ASP A 146 -1.01 21.20 4.77
CA ASP A 146 -1.07 22.59 5.29
C ASP A 146 -0.47 23.62 4.32
N ALA A 147 0.32 23.16 3.33
CA ALA A 147 0.93 24.03 2.31
C ALA A 147 -0.10 24.69 1.38
N VAL A 148 -1.28 24.08 1.21
CA VAL A 148 -2.38 24.66 0.39
C VAL A 148 -3.38 25.48 1.21
N GLY A 149 -3.06 25.74 2.47
CA GLY A 149 -3.94 26.48 3.38
C GLY A 149 -5.05 25.64 4.00
N GLU A 150 -5.96 26.31 4.68
CA GLU A 150 -7.09 25.66 5.35
C GLU A 150 -8.20 25.36 4.34
N ILE A 151 -8.38 24.06 4.03
CA ILE A 151 -9.46 23.58 3.16
C ILE A 151 -10.56 23.00 4.05
N PRO A 152 -11.81 23.46 3.91
CA PRO A 152 -12.93 22.87 4.66
C PRO A 152 -13.16 21.40 4.32
N ALA A 153 -13.30 20.57 5.33
CA ALA A 153 -13.70 19.16 5.28
C ALA A 153 -12.59 18.09 5.12
N PRO A 154 -11.50 18.19 4.33
CA PRO A 154 -10.39 17.27 4.43
C PRO A 154 -9.74 17.28 5.82
N LEU A 155 -9.20 16.15 6.25
CA LEU A 155 -8.34 16.10 7.43
C LEU A 155 -6.96 16.70 7.11
N PRO A 156 -6.27 17.32 8.07
CA PRO A 156 -4.89 17.75 7.88
C PRO A 156 -3.98 16.56 7.59
N ALA A 157 -3.07 16.69 6.62
CA ALA A 157 -2.10 15.63 6.29
C ALA A 157 -1.16 15.28 7.47
N SER A 158 -1.03 16.19 8.45
CA SER A 158 -0.31 15.94 9.72
C SER A 158 -0.88 14.77 10.53
N VAL A 159 -2.18 14.48 10.41
CA VAL A 159 -2.84 13.36 11.11
C VAL A 159 -2.27 12.01 10.66
N VAL A 160 -1.87 11.91 9.39
CA VAL A 160 -1.30 10.69 8.80
C VAL A 160 0.21 10.78 8.60
N GLY A 161 0.85 11.88 9.04
CA GLY A 161 2.30 12.07 8.90
C GLY A 161 2.77 12.26 7.45
N ASN A 162 1.87 12.56 6.52
CA ASN A 162 2.17 12.70 5.09
C ASN A 162 2.42 14.18 4.72
N GLN A 163 3.40 14.78 5.38
CA GLN A 163 3.82 16.16 5.13
C GLN A 163 5.30 16.19 4.77
N GLY A 164 5.69 17.17 3.97
CA GLY A 164 7.07 17.41 3.61
C GLY A 164 7.20 18.18 2.30
N PRO A 165 8.39 18.64 1.95
CA PRO A 165 8.61 19.49 0.78
C PRO A 165 8.36 18.79 -0.56
N ARG A 166 8.18 17.47 -0.55
CA ARG A 166 7.82 16.64 -1.70
C ARG A 166 6.55 15.82 -1.45
N GLY A 167 5.83 16.15 -0.38
CA GLY A 167 4.53 15.53 -0.09
C GLY A 167 3.47 16.02 -1.08
N PRO A 168 2.40 15.21 -1.28
CA PRO A 168 1.27 15.64 -2.11
C PRO A 168 0.45 16.73 -1.42
N GLU A 169 -0.19 17.58 -2.20
CA GLU A 169 -1.16 18.54 -1.70
C GLU A 169 -2.41 17.84 -1.15
N ILE A 170 -2.83 16.74 -1.80
CA ILE A 170 -3.97 15.92 -1.37
C ILE A 170 -3.60 14.45 -1.41
N THR A 171 -4.03 13.70 -0.40
CA THR A 171 -3.98 12.22 -0.39
C THR A 171 -5.39 11.67 -0.17
N MET A 172 -5.74 10.64 -0.92
CA MET A 172 -7.04 9.97 -0.85
C MET A 172 -6.84 8.46 -0.88
N PRO A 173 -6.98 7.74 0.26
CA PRO A 173 -7.17 6.30 0.25
C PRO A 173 -8.55 5.98 -0.34
N PHE A 174 -8.67 4.84 -1.00
CA PHE A 174 -9.97 4.39 -1.49
C PHE A 174 -10.91 3.99 -0.36
N ARG A 175 -12.19 4.01 -0.66
CA ARG A 175 -13.23 3.60 0.27
C ARG A 175 -13.12 2.11 0.56
N TRP A 176 -12.98 1.78 1.83
CA TRP A 176 -12.98 0.43 2.35
C TRP A 176 -14.36 0.03 2.87
N SER A 177 -14.74 -1.23 2.71
CA SER A 177 -15.96 -1.83 3.26
C SER A 177 -15.60 -3.06 4.11
N PRO A 178 -16.28 -3.27 5.26
CA PRO A 178 -16.12 -4.46 6.07
C PRO A 178 -16.78 -5.71 5.46
N ASP A 179 -17.39 -5.61 4.28
CA ASP A 179 -18.06 -6.74 3.65
C ASP A 179 -17.08 -7.89 3.39
N PRO A 180 -17.49 -9.14 3.62
CA PRO A 180 -16.64 -10.29 3.37
C PRO A 180 -16.44 -10.52 1.87
N ASN A 181 -15.25 -10.98 1.52
CA ASN A 181 -14.95 -11.51 0.20
C ASN A 181 -15.51 -12.94 0.03
N ARG A 182 -15.30 -13.57 -1.14
CA ARG A 182 -15.78 -14.93 -1.42
C ARG A 182 -15.25 -15.98 -0.43
N PRO A 183 -13.96 -15.99 -0.02
CA PRO A 183 -13.45 -16.87 1.03
C PRO A 183 -13.97 -16.55 2.45
N GLY A 184 -14.70 -15.46 2.67
CA GLY A 184 -15.27 -15.08 3.97
C GLY A 184 -14.42 -14.13 4.80
N TYR A 185 -13.32 -13.60 4.26
CA TYR A 185 -12.47 -12.61 4.92
C TYR A 185 -13.01 -11.20 4.70
N GLN A 186 -13.05 -10.41 5.75
CA GLN A 186 -13.50 -9.01 5.70
C GLN A 186 -12.50 -8.13 4.97
N GLY A 187 -13.01 -7.09 4.34
CA GLY A 187 -12.22 -6.06 3.68
C GLY A 187 -12.34 -6.12 2.16
N LYS A 188 -13.06 -5.12 1.63
CA LYS A 188 -13.15 -4.83 0.20
C LYS A 188 -12.89 -3.37 -0.03
N GLU A 189 -12.21 -3.04 -1.11
CA GLU A 189 -11.91 -1.66 -1.49
C GLU A 189 -11.89 -1.47 -3.00
N PHE A 190 -11.93 -0.23 -3.43
CA PHE A 190 -11.53 0.19 -4.78
C PHE A 190 -10.01 0.31 -4.86
N SER A 191 -9.44 0.30 -6.06
CA SER A 191 -7.99 0.43 -6.23
C SER A 191 -7.66 1.10 -7.57
N THR A 192 -6.48 1.68 -7.70
CA THR A 192 -5.95 2.13 -8.99
C THR A 192 -5.35 0.99 -9.81
N GLY A 193 -5.15 -0.19 -9.24
CA GLY A 193 -4.55 -1.35 -9.90
C GLY A 193 -4.90 -2.66 -9.20
N GLY A 194 -4.43 -3.76 -9.76
CA GLY A 194 -4.69 -5.12 -9.27
C GLY A 194 -5.81 -5.83 -10.04
N VAL A 195 -6.12 -7.06 -9.63
CA VAL A 195 -7.15 -7.90 -10.26
C VAL A 195 -8.42 -7.86 -9.39
N PRO A 196 -9.54 -7.32 -9.90
CA PRO A 196 -10.80 -7.33 -9.17
C PRO A 196 -11.26 -8.76 -8.83
N ALA A 197 -11.78 -8.93 -7.61
CA ALA A 197 -12.33 -10.20 -7.17
C ALA A 197 -13.53 -10.60 -8.06
N GLY A 198 -13.41 -11.74 -8.75
CA GLY A 198 -14.44 -12.24 -9.65
C GLY A 198 -14.09 -12.20 -11.14
N VAL A 199 -13.00 -11.58 -11.52
CA VAL A 199 -12.44 -11.78 -12.84
C VAL A 199 -11.59 -13.05 -12.78
N SER A 200 -12.18 -14.18 -13.19
CA SER A 200 -11.43 -15.38 -13.52
C SER A 200 -10.53 -15.02 -14.69
N MET A 201 -9.24 -14.95 -14.49
CA MET A 201 -8.33 -15.09 -15.61
C MET A 201 -8.55 -16.49 -16.14
N ALA A 202 -9.27 -16.61 -17.25
CA ALA A 202 -9.40 -17.87 -17.96
C ALA A 202 -8.01 -18.35 -18.36
N PRO A 203 -7.74 -19.69 -18.31
CA PRO A 203 -6.46 -20.25 -18.65
C PRO A 203 -6.05 -19.95 -20.08
#